data_961a26954d98f082de352c2ec255ae2a
#
_entry.id   961a26954d98f082de352c2ec255ae2a
#
_cell.length_a   1.000
_cell.length_b   1.000
_cell.length_c   1.000
_cell.angle_alpha   90.00
_cell.angle_beta   90.00
_cell.angle_gamma   90.00
#
_symmetry.space_group_name_H-M   'P 1'
#
loop_
_entity.id
_entity.type
_entity.pdbx_description
1 polymer ?
#
loop_
_entity_poly.entity_id
_entity_poly.type
_entity_poly.pdbx_seq_one_letter_code
_entity_poly.pdbx_strand_id
1 'polypeptide(L)'
;RVKYMTIKSVAIFGAGAVGSYCIYGLSKCDIQLSVVAKDERYERLKKNGCLINNVIYHPKVLTPKEAHGVDLLIVCLKYNALPDALEDIKQIVDEHTLVMSLMNGVDSEQIIGNQIGMQHMIYSLIKVASHKEGNGYVFDPETTIGIVLEENKEIDELFRQSDFHYRMTSYIQEEIWSKFRLNVTKNLPQAILGAGVGCYSDSIHMKAIQSGLKDELEAIANAKGIDMSKADPSATRGSAVPKTARYSTLQDLDAKRHTEIDMFSGAIMKMGKELNIPTPYNEFVYHIIK
;
A
#
# COMPACT_ATOMS: atom_id res chain seq x y z
N ARG A 1 6.33 -18.27 29.50
CA ARG A 1 6.36 -18.62 28.07
C ARG A 1 5.30 -17.78 27.42
N VAL A 2 5.69 -16.79 26.59
CA VAL A 2 4.76 -16.07 25.73
C VAL A 2 4.19 -17.10 24.75
N LYS A 3 2.88 -17.34 24.80
CA LYS A 3 2.20 -18.27 23.89
C LYS A 3 2.02 -17.52 22.57
N TYR A 4 2.85 -17.80 21.60
CA TYR A 4 2.67 -17.27 20.24
C TYR A 4 1.43 -17.88 19.61
N MET A 5 0.64 -17.03 18.93
CA MET A 5 -0.54 -17.46 18.19
C MET A 5 -0.09 -17.99 16.83
N THR A 6 -0.61 -19.15 16.42
CA THR A 6 -0.45 -19.62 15.05
C THR A 6 -1.58 -19.03 14.21
N ILE A 7 -1.24 -18.30 13.13
CA ILE A 7 -2.23 -17.73 12.20
C ILE A 7 -2.85 -18.87 11.40
N LYS A 8 -4.17 -19.05 11.53
CA LYS A 8 -4.97 -20.06 10.82
C LYS A 8 -6.05 -19.47 9.93
N SER A 9 -6.39 -18.20 10.12
CA SER A 9 -7.38 -17.48 9.32
C SER A 9 -6.83 -16.13 8.88
N VAL A 10 -6.94 -15.85 7.58
CA VAL A 10 -6.51 -14.60 6.96
C VAL A 10 -7.62 -14.03 6.10
N ALA A 11 -7.95 -12.78 6.31
CA ALA A 11 -8.88 -12.04 5.47
C ALA A 11 -8.15 -10.93 4.71
N ILE A 12 -8.39 -10.81 3.41
CA ILE A 12 -7.86 -9.75 2.56
C ILE A 12 -9.00 -8.79 2.27
N PHE A 13 -8.86 -7.55 2.68
CA PHE A 13 -9.85 -6.51 2.42
C PHE A 13 -9.41 -5.65 1.23
N GLY A 14 -9.98 -5.92 0.07
CA GLY A 14 -9.65 -5.31 -1.21
C GLY A 14 -8.92 -6.26 -2.16
N ALA A 15 -9.63 -6.79 -3.17
CA ALA A 15 -9.09 -7.68 -4.20
C ALA A 15 -8.69 -6.90 -5.47
N GLY A 16 -7.94 -5.81 -5.28
CA GLY A 16 -7.31 -5.03 -6.37
C GLY A 16 -5.91 -5.57 -6.73
N ALA A 17 -5.06 -4.72 -7.30
CA ALA A 17 -3.70 -5.08 -7.69
C ALA A 17 -2.87 -5.67 -6.53
N VAL A 18 -2.88 -5.00 -5.38
CA VAL A 18 -2.16 -5.45 -4.18
C VAL A 18 -2.81 -6.69 -3.56
N GLY A 19 -4.13 -6.67 -3.39
CA GLY A 19 -4.86 -7.82 -2.85
C GLY A 19 -4.72 -9.09 -3.70
N SER A 20 -4.61 -8.95 -5.01
CA SER A 20 -4.34 -10.07 -5.92
C SER A 20 -2.98 -10.71 -5.66
N TYR A 21 -1.95 -9.92 -5.38
CA TYR A 21 -0.65 -10.45 -4.98
C TYR A 21 -0.73 -11.24 -3.67
N CYS A 22 -1.48 -10.75 -2.70
CA CYS A 22 -1.71 -11.46 -1.43
C CYS A 22 -2.49 -12.77 -1.62
N ILE A 23 -3.54 -12.76 -2.45
CA ILE A 23 -4.31 -13.97 -2.78
C ILE A 23 -3.39 -15.00 -3.43
N TYR A 24 -2.61 -14.58 -4.43
CA TYR A 24 -1.63 -15.44 -5.10
C TYR A 24 -0.67 -16.09 -4.09
N GLY A 25 -0.04 -15.28 -3.25
CA GLY A 25 0.99 -15.76 -2.34
C GLY A 25 0.48 -16.67 -1.23
N LEU A 26 -0.74 -16.42 -0.74
CA LEU A 26 -1.31 -17.15 0.40
C LEU A 26 -2.19 -18.35 0.01
N SER A 27 -2.51 -18.52 -1.28
CA SER A 27 -3.48 -19.54 -1.73
C SER A 27 -3.08 -20.97 -1.42
N LYS A 28 -1.79 -21.26 -1.30
CA LYS A 28 -1.27 -22.61 -0.97
C LYS A 28 -0.94 -22.81 0.50
N CYS A 29 -1.06 -21.77 1.32
CA CYS A 29 -0.81 -21.89 2.76
C CYS A 29 -1.91 -22.71 3.44
N ASP A 30 -1.56 -23.41 4.50
CA ASP A 30 -2.51 -24.16 5.34
C ASP A 30 -3.29 -23.23 6.27
N ILE A 31 -4.17 -22.41 5.66
CA ILE A 31 -5.00 -21.41 6.32
C ILE A 31 -6.39 -21.33 5.71
N GLN A 32 -7.32 -20.75 6.44
CA GLN A 32 -8.59 -20.29 5.89
C GLN A 32 -8.39 -18.90 5.28
N LEU A 33 -8.15 -18.87 3.96
CA LEU A 33 -8.00 -17.64 3.19
C LEU A 33 -9.36 -17.13 2.74
N SER A 34 -9.63 -15.86 3.04
CA SER A 34 -10.88 -15.19 2.62
C SER A 34 -10.61 -13.81 2.04
N VAL A 35 -11.57 -13.31 1.28
CA VAL A 35 -11.63 -11.93 0.78
C VAL A 35 -12.88 -11.28 1.36
N VAL A 36 -12.72 -10.09 1.94
CA VAL A 36 -13.84 -9.31 2.48
C VAL A 36 -14.46 -8.46 1.37
N ALA A 37 -15.75 -8.57 1.22
CA ALA A 37 -16.54 -7.76 0.29
C ALA A 37 -17.98 -7.58 0.76
N LYS A 38 -18.67 -6.60 0.18
CA LYS A 38 -20.09 -6.32 0.41
C LYS A 38 -20.81 -6.14 -0.93
N ASP A 39 -22.14 -6.27 -0.89
CA ASP A 39 -23.06 -5.94 -1.96
C ASP A 39 -22.68 -6.60 -3.31
N GLU A 40 -22.73 -5.85 -4.39
CA GLU A 40 -22.45 -6.34 -5.74
C GLU A 40 -21.03 -6.93 -5.87
N ARG A 41 -20.06 -6.38 -5.12
CA ARG A 41 -18.68 -6.90 -5.12
C ARG A 41 -18.60 -8.29 -4.50
N TYR A 42 -19.35 -8.52 -3.42
CA TYR A 42 -19.48 -9.84 -2.80
C TYR A 42 -20.00 -10.87 -3.79
N GLU A 43 -21.14 -10.59 -4.44
CA GLU A 43 -21.76 -11.49 -5.40
C GLU A 43 -20.84 -11.77 -6.61
N ARG A 44 -20.18 -10.73 -7.12
CA ARG A 44 -19.25 -10.85 -8.24
C ARG A 44 -18.04 -11.71 -7.90
N LEU A 45 -17.40 -11.52 -6.76
CA LEU A 45 -16.24 -12.28 -6.33
C LEU A 45 -16.62 -13.74 -6.03
N LYS A 46 -17.76 -13.96 -5.41
CA LYS A 46 -18.28 -15.31 -5.13
C LYS A 46 -18.56 -16.09 -6.41
N LYS A 47 -19.11 -15.43 -7.43
CA LYS A 47 -19.44 -16.03 -8.71
C LYS A 47 -18.22 -16.27 -9.59
N ASN A 48 -17.35 -15.27 -9.72
CA ASN A 48 -16.29 -15.24 -10.74
C ASN A 48 -14.90 -15.56 -10.18
N GLY A 49 -14.72 -15.49 -8.87
CA GLY A 49 -13.40 -15.58 -8.26
C GLY A 49 -12.51 -14.36 -8.58
N CYS A 50 -11.22 -14.53 -8.44
CA CYS A 50 -10.18 -13.54 -8.70
C CYS A 50 -9.26 -14.03 -9.81
N LEU A 51 -9.24 -13.34 -10.95
CA LEU A 51 -8.35 -13.65 -12.07
C LEU A 51 -6.98 -13.01 -11.82
N ILE A 52 -5.94 -13.83 -11.64
CA ILE A 52 -4.59 -13.40 -11.30
C ILE A 52 -3.61 -14.18 -12.18
N ASN A 53 -2.78 -13.49 -12.95
CA ASN A 53 -1.82 -14.11 -13.88
C ASN A 53 -2.46 -15.19 -14.76
N ASN A 54 -3.66 -14.91 -15.29
CA ASN A 54 -4.46 -15.81 -16.12
C ASN A 54 -4.95 -17.10 -15.42
N VAL A 55 -4.90 -17.14 -14.08
CA VAL A 55 -5.45 -18.23 -13.26
C VAL A 55 -6.59 -17.67 -12.41
N ILE A 56 -7.71 -18.42 -12.33
CA ILE A 56 -8.84 -18.03 -11.48
C ILE A 56 -8.65 -18.65 -10.09
N TYR A 57 -8.60 -17.78 -9.07
CA TYR A 57 -8.55 -18.16 -7.66
C TYR A 57 -9.93 -17.99 -7.04
N HIS A 58 -10.34 -18.94 -6.19
CA HIS A 58 -11.61 -18.92 -5.49
C HIS A 58 -11.43 -18.88 -3.97
N PRO A 59 -10.85 -17.79 -3.39
CA PRO A 59 -10.85 -17.64 -1.94
C PRO A 59 -12.29 -17.55 -1.44
N LYS A 60 -12.52 -17.93 -0.19
CA LYS A 60 -13.81 -17.75 0.44
C LYS A 60 -14.14 -16.24 0.48
N VAL A 61 -15.34 -15.86 0.07
CA VAL A 61 -15.79 -14.46 0.14
C VAL A 61 -16.65 -14.30 1.38
N LEU A 62 -16.28 -13.35 2.23
CA LEU A 62 -16.94 -13.06 3.51
C LEU A 62 -17.37 -11.59 3.56
N THR A 63 -18.51 -11.35 4.21
CA THR A 63 -18.88 -10.01 4.67
C THR A 63 -18.00 -9.62 5.86
N PRO A 64 -17.89 -8.33 6.23
CA PRO A 64 -17.16 -7.92 7.44
C PRO A 64 -17.59 -8.67 8.69
N LYS A 65 -18.89 -8.88 8.86
CA LYS A 65 -19.43 -9.63 10.00
C LYS A 65 -19.03 -11.09 10.03
N GLU A 66 -19.01 -11.75 8.87
CA GLU A 66 -18.57 -13.15 8.74
C GLU A 66 -17.07 -13.33 8.94
N ALA A 67 -16.28 -12.28 8.65
CA ALA A 67 -14.84 -12.25 8.86
C ALA A 67 -14.42 -11.89 10.29
N HIS A 68 -15.37 -11.63 11.19
CA HIS A 68 -15.07 -11.30 12.58
C HIS A 68 -14.17 -12.35 13.24
N GLY A 69 -13.12 -11.90 13.92
CA GLY A 69 -12.21 -12.76 14.67
C GLY A 69 -11.18 -13.51 13.83
N VAL A 70 -10.91 -13.10 12.58
CA VAL A 70 -9.77 -13.64 11.83
C VAL A 70 -8.45 -13.33 12.54
N ASP A 71 -7.47 -14.19 12.39
CA ASP A 71 -6.17 -14.00 13.04
C ASP A 71 -5.37 -12.87 12.40
N LEU A 72 -5.45 -12.72 11.08
CA LEU A 72 -4.78 -11.65 10.33
C LEU A 72 -5.73 -11.01 9.31
N LEU A 73 -5.86 -9.70 9.38
CA LEU A 73 -6.52 -8.86 8.38
C LEU A 73 -5.47 -8.11 7.57
N ILE A 74 -5.50 -8.25 6.24
CA ILE A 74 -4.63 -7.51 5.32
C ILE A 74 -5.49 -6.50 4.56
N VAL A 75 -5.24 -5.20 4.79
CA VAL A 75 -5.99 -4.10 4.17
C VAL A 75 -5.28 -3.66 2.90
N CYS A 76 -5.94 -3.86 1.76
CA CYS A 76 -5.43 -3.57 0.41
C CYS A 76 -6.38 -2.62 -0.36
N LEU A 77 -6.99 -1.69 0.34
CA LEU A 77 -7.95 -0.73 -0.22
C LEU A 77 -7.24 0.43 -0.92
N LYS A 78 -7.96 1.13 -1.78
CA LYS A 78 -7.58 2.47 -2.20
C LYS A 78 -7.82 3.45 -1.04
N TYR A 79 -6.95 4.46 -0.91
CA TYR A 79 -7.02 5.42 0.19
C TYR A 79 -8.39 6.09 0.33
N ASN A 80 -9.00 6.47 -0.80
CA ASN A 80 -10.32 7.10 -0.81
C ASN A 80 -11.45 6.20 -0.29
N ALA A 81 -11.25 4.89 -0.25
CA ALA A 81 -12.22 3.94 0.29
C ALA A 81 -12.03 3.68 1.80
N LEU A 82 -10.92 4.12 2.38
CA LEU A 82 -10.59 3.81 3.77
C LEU A 82 -11.60 4.40 4.77
N PRO A 83 -12.05 5.67 4.65
CA PRO A 83 -13.01 6.24 5.61
C PRO A 83 -14.29 5.40 5.73
N ASP A 84 -14.84 4.95 4.61
CA ASP A 84 -16.07 4.13 4.57
C ASP A 84 -15.83 2.69 5.06
N ALA A 85 -14.58 2.23 5.04
CA ALA A 85 -14.21 0.88 5.45
C ALA A 85 -13.85 0.77 6.95
N LEU A 86 -13.69 1.88 7.66
CA LEU A 86 -13.23 1.86 9.07
C LEU A 86 -14.19 1.09 9.98
N GLU A 87 -15.49 1.27 9.84
CA GLU A 87 -16.49 0.52 10.61
C GLU A 87 -16.48 -0.96 10.27
N ASP A 88 -16.26 -1.31 9.01
CA ASP A 88 -16.10 -2.71 8.59
C ASP A 88 -14.85 -3.34 9.20
N ILE A 89 -13.73 -2.62 9.21
CA ILE A 89 -12.48 -3.07 9.83
C ILE A 89 -12.69 -3.29 11.33
N LYS A 90 -13.35 -2.36 12.00
CA LYS A 90 -13.69 -2.48 13.41
C LYS A 90 -14.57 -3.70 13.69
N GLN A 91 -15.48 -4.03 12.79
CA GLN A 91 -16.36 -5.20 12.91
C GLN A 91 -15.59 -6.53 12.73
N ILE A 92 -14.53 -6.53 11.89
CA ILE A 92 -13.69 -7.71 11.63
C ILE A 92 -12.77 -8.02 12.80
N VAL A 93 -12.16 -6.98 13.37
CA VAL A 93 -11.11 -7.10 14.38
C VAL A 93 -11.67 -7.48 15.74
N ASP A 94 -11.06 -8.47 16.38
CA ASP A 94 -11.24 -8.79 17.80
C ASP A 94 -9.93 -8.65 18.57
N GLU A 95 -9.90 -9.10 19.84
CA GLU A 95 -8.76 -8.90 20.75
C GLU A 95 -7.43 -9.45 20.22
N HIS A 96 -7.45 -10.54 19.45
CA HIS A 96 -6.23 -11.21 18.96
C HIS A 96 -5.86 -10.88 17.51
N THR A 97 -6.75 -10.22 16.76
CA THR A 97 -6.54 -9.95 15.33
C THR A 97 -5.33 -9.06 15.11
N LEU A 98 -4.39 -9.50 14.27
CA LEU A 98 -3.33 -8.67 13.72
C LEU A 98 -3.83 -7.99 12.43
N VAL A 99 -3.43 -6.73 12.21
CA VAL A 99 -3.84 -5.95 11.04
C VAL A 99 -2.61 -5.40 10.32
N MET A 100 -2.47 -5.74 9.05
CA MET A 100 -1.46 -5.16 8.15
C MET A 100 -2.15 -4.23 7.16
N SER A 101 -1.61 -3.02 6.96
CA SER A 101 -1.98 -2.16 5.85
C SER A 101 -0.93 -2.25 4.76
N LEU A 102 -1.32 -2.65 3.55
CA LEU A 102 -0.49 -2.63 2.36
C LEU A 102 -0.86 -1.48 1.42
N MET A 103 -1.57 -0.49 1.96
CA MET A 103 -1.91 0.74 1.25
C MET A 103 -0.65 1.58 1.03
N ASN A 104 -0.64 2.37 -0.02
CA ASN A 104 0.39 3.40 -0.18
C ASN A 104 0.24 4.50 0.88
N GLY A 105 1.23 5.38 0.98
CA GLY A 105 1.21 6.48 1.94
C GLY A 105 1.87 6.13 3.26
N VAL A 106 1.66 6.97 4.28
CA VAL A 106 2.37 6.90 5.57
C VAL A 106 1.43 6.96 6.78
N ASP A 107 0.13 7.09 6.58
CA ASP A 107 -0.83 7.38 7.65
C ASP A 107 -1.95 6.35 7.81
N SER A 108 -2.05 5.36 6.92
CA SER A 108 -3.13 4.36 6.98
C SER A 108 -3.12 3.56 8.28
N GLU A 109 -1.96 3.19 8.78
CA GLU A 109 -1.82 2.46 10.04
C GLU A 109 -2.31 3.30 11.22
N GLN A 110 -2.01 4.60 11.23
CA GLN A 110 -2.50 5.50 12.27
C GLN A 110 -4.02 5.70 12.17
N ILE A 111 -4.54 5.85 10.96
CA ILE A 111 -5.99 6.01 10.72
C ILE A 111 -6.75 4.78 11.19
N ILE A 112 -6.30 3.59 10.80
CA ILE A 112 -6.91 2.32 11.22
C ILE A 112 -6.73 2.11 12.73
N GLY A 113 -5.50 2.28 13.22
CA GLY A 113 -5.15 2.06 14.63
C GLY A 113 -5.90 2.97 15.60
N ASN A 114 -6.27 4.18 15.17
CA ASN A 114 -7.12 5.08 15.97
C ASN A 114 -8.54 4.51 16.18
N GLN A 115 -9.00 3.62 15.30
CA GLN A 115 -10.32 2.98 15.42
C GLN A 115 -10.30 1.68 16.22
N ILE A 116 -9.24 0.88 16.05
CA ILE A 116 -9.18 -0.48 16.60
C ILE A 116 -8.16 -0.64 17.73
N GLY A 117 -7.27 0.34 17.91
CA GLY A 117 -6.12 0.27 18.80
C GLY A 117 -4.82 -0.02 18.03
N MET A 118 -3.76 0.74 18.32
CA MET A 118 -2.46 0.60 17.66
C MET A 118 -1.78 -0.75 17.96
N GLN A 119 -2.14 -1.41 19.05
CA GLN A 119 -1.60 -2.73 19.41
C GLN A 119 -1.93 -3.84 18.39
N HIS A 120 -2.93 -3.64 17.54
CA HIS A 120 -3.28 -4.57 16.46
C HIS A 120 -2.45 -4.36 15.19
N MET A 121 -1.87 -3.16 15.03
CA MET A 121 -1.23 -2.77 13.77
C MET A 121 0.17 -3.36 13.62
N ILE A 122 0.42 -3.92 12.45
CA ILE A 122 1.74 -4.35 11.99
C ILE A 122 2.13 -3.43 10.81
N TYR A 123 3.15 -2.62 11.01
CA TYR A 123 3.65 -1.73 9.97
C TYR A 123 4.24 -2.52 8.81
N SER A 124 3.84 -2.17 7.61
CA SER A 124 4.22 -2.88 6.41
C SER A 124 4.11 -2.01 5.16
N LEU A 125 4.76 -2.45 4.10
CA LEU A 125 4.61 -1.90 2.77
C LEU A 125 4.67 -3.02 1.73
N ILE A 126 4.25 -2.73 0.52
CA ILE A 126 4.39 -3.64 -0.62
C ILE A 126 4.99 -2.91 -1.82
N LYS A 127 5.81 -3.62 -2.58
CA LYS A 127 6.34 -3.18 -3.88
C LYS A 127 6.02 -4.25 -4.93
N VAL A 128 4.97 -4.02 -5.67
CA VAL A 128 4.52 -4.89 -6.77
C VAL A 128 4.16 -4.03 -7.98
N ALA A 129 4.72 -4.38 -9.13
CA ALA A 129 4.35 -3.79 -10.42
C ALA A 129 3.19 -4.58 -11.03
N SER A 130 1.99 -4.42 -10.45
CA SER A 130 0.77 -5.07 -10.93
C SER A 130 -0.04 -4.11 -11.80
N HIS A 131 -0.57 -4.62 -12.89
CA HIS A 131 -1.47 -3.89 -13.76
C HIS A 131 -2.75 -4.67 -14.02
N LYS A 132 -3.81 -3.94 -14.32
CA LYS A 132 -5.09 -4.54 -14.68
C LYS A 132 -5.06 -4.98 -16.14
N GLU A 133 -5.43 -6.23 -16.38
CA GLU A 133 -5.60 -6.80 -17.73
C GLU A 133 -6.98 -7.46 -17.82
N GLY A 134 -7.84 -6.89 -18.64
CA GLY A 134 -9.25 -7.32 -18.70
C GLY A 134 -9.93 -7.21 -17.32
N ASN A 135 -10.42 -8.33 -16.82
CA ASN A 135 -11.07 -8.43 -15.51
C ASN A 135 -10.12 -8.90 -14.38
N GLY A 136 -8.85 -9.09 -14.69
CA GLY A 136 -7.85 -9.60 -13.76
C GLY A 136 -6.69 -8.65 -13.53
N TYR A 137 -5.70 -9.16 -12.79
CA TYR A 137 -4.45 -8.49 -12.50
C TYR A 137 -3.26 -9.36 -12.89
N VAL A 138 -2.24 -8.73 -13.44
CA VAL A 138 -1.01 -9.40 -13.90
C VAL A 138 0.19 -8.72 -13.25
N PHE A 139 1.11 -9.53 -12.78
CA PHE A 139 2.43 -9.14 -12.26
C PHE A 139 3.43 -10.27 -12.50
N ASP A 140 4.70 -9.96 -12.49
CA ASP A 140 5.77 -10.95 -12.56
C ASP A 140 6.20 -11.38 -11.15
N PRO A 141 5.90 -12.62 -10.71
CA PRO A 141 6.27 -13.08 -9.38
C PRO A 141 7.79 -13.08 -9.12
N GLU A 142 8.59 -13.35 -10.14
CA GLU A 142 10.05 -13.49 -10.03
C GLU A 142 10.75 -12.14 -9.77
N THR A 143 10.26 -11.06 -10.40
CA THR A 143 10.86 -9.73 -10.29
C THR A 143 10.20 -8.85 -9.23
N THR A 144 9.10 -9.29 -8.63
CA THR A 144 8.39 -8.56 -7.60
C THR A 144 9.20 -8.55 -6.30
N ILE A 145 9.43 -7.36 -5.72
CA ILE A 145 10.11 -7.22 -4.42
C ILE A 145 9.25 -7.77 -3.30
N GLY A 146 7.94 -7.54 -3.37
CA GLY A 146 6.96 -8.11 -2.45
C GLY A 146 6.72 -7.26 -1.20
N ILE A 147 6.49 -7.93 -0.08
CA ILE A 147 6.08 -7.31 1.18
C ILE A 147 7.32 -7.06 2.06
N VAL A 148 7.38 -5.87 2.64
CA VAL A 148 8.34 -5.52 3.70
C VAL A 148 7.53 -5.17 4.94
N LEU A 149 7.89 -5.74 6.09
CA LEU A 149 7.17 -5.52 7.34
C LEU A 149 8.09 -5.46 8.54
N GLU A 150 7.59 -4.96 9.65
CA GLU A 150 8.29 -5.03 10.93
C GLU A 150 8.42 -6.48 11.42
N GLU A 151 9.34 -6.72 12.31
CA GLU A 151 9.58 -8.07 12.85
C GLU A 151 8.35 -8.58 13.60
N ASN A 152 7.77 -9.67 13.12
CA ASN A 152 6.66 -10.36 13.75
C ASN A 152 6.75 -11.87 13.49
N LYS A 153 6.86 -12.64 14.55
CA LYS A 153 7.11 -14.08 14.47
C LYS A 153 5.93 -14.86 13.91
N GLU A 154 4.70 -14.50 14.29
CA GLU A 154 3.49 -15.16 13.84
C GLU A 154 3.30 -15.01 12.33
N ILE A 155 3.56 -13.81 11.82
CA ILE A 155 3.48 -13.53 10.38
C ILE A 155 4.65 -14.20 9.64
N ASP A 156 5.85 -14.21 10.20
CA ASP A 156 7.01 -14.90 9.61
C ASP A 156 6.72 -16.40 9.42
N GLU A 157 6.16 -17.07 10.42
CA GLU A 157 5.77 -18.48 10.33
C GLU A 157 4.74 -18.75 9.23
N LEU A 158 3.79 -17.84 9.03
CA LEU A 158 2.83 -17.92 7.95
C LEU A 158 3.50 -17.67 6.58
N PHE A 159 4.25 -16.58 6.45
CA PHE A 159 4.80 -16.15 5.17
C PHE A 159 5.88 -17.07 4.62
N ARG A 160 6.56 -17.85 5.46
CA ARG A 160 7.47 -18.93 5.02
C ARG A 160 6.78 -20.02 4.20
N GLN A 161 5.47 -20.16 4.32
CA GLN A 161 4.66 -21.10 3.55
C GLN A 161 4.13 -20.51 2.24
N SER A 162 4.29 -19.21 2.04
CA SER A 162 3.73 -18.48 0.91
C SER A 162 4.56 -18.58 -0.36
N ASP A 163 3.92 -18.27 -1.49
CA ASP A 163 4.59 -18.19 -2.81
C ASP A 163 5.01 -16.74 -3.15
N PHE A 164 4.87 -15.77 -2.27
CA PHE A 164 5.32 -14.41 -2.52
C PHE A 164 6.65 -14.08 -1.82
N HIS A 165 7.32 -13.05 -2.30
CA HIS A 165 8.52 -12.53 -1.66
C HIS A 165 8.16 -11.62 -0.49
N TYR A 166 8.90 -11.75 0.61
CA TYR A 166 8.79 -10.85 1.76
C TYR A 166 10.14 -10.74 2.49
N ARG A 167 10.30 -9.69 3.26
CA ARG A 167 11.38 -9.55 4.24
C ARG A 167 10.93 -8.75 5.44
N MET A 168 11.59 -8.94 6.56
CA MET A 168 11.37 -8.20 7.79
C MET A 168 12.53 -7.23 8.04
N THR A 169 12.22 -6.13 8.71
CA THR A 169 13.20 -5.10 9.03
C THR A 169 12.85 -4.40 10.34
N SER A 170 13.87 -4.02 11.10
CA SER A 170 13.71 -3.13 12.26
C SER A 170 13.57 -1.65 11.86
N TYR A 171 13.70 -1.32 10.57
CA TYR A 171 13.61 0.04 10.02
C TYR A 171 12.38 0.23 9.14
N ILE A 172 11.24 -0.35 9.51
CA ILE A 172 10.04 -0.32 8.67
C ILE A 172 9.51 1.10 8.44
N GLN A 173 9.57 1.98 9.42
CA GLN A 173 9.13 3.38 9.27
C GLN A 173 9.96 4.10 8.21
N GLU A 174 11.27 3.92 8.24
CA GLU A 174 12.21 4.47 7.28
C GLU A 174 11.96 3.94 5.87
N GLU A 175 11.65 2.66 5.75
CA GLU A 175 11.30 2.02 4.47
C GLU A 175 9.97 2.56 3.89
N ILE A 176 8.94 2.71 4.74
CA ILE A 176 7.64 3.29 4.35
C ILE A 176 7.84 4.73 3.86
N TRP A 177 8.57 5.55 4.59
CA TRP A 177 8.83 6.93 4.23
C TRP A 177 9.74 7.07 3.00
N SER A 178 10.71 6.17 2.82
CA SER A 178 11.53 6.12 1.62
C SER A 178 10.71 5.82 0.37
N LYS A 179 9.78 4.86 0.46
CA LYS A 179 8.84 4.59 -0.63
C LYS A 179 7.90 5.77 -0.87
N PHE A 180 7.38 6.39 0.17
CA PHE A 180 6.52 7.57 0.09
C PHE A 180 7.23 8.74 -0.60
N ARG A 181 8.50 8.97 -0.27
CA ARG A 181 9.32 9.98 -0.96
C ARG A 181 9.39 9.73 -2.47
N LEU A 182 9.61 8.48 -2.90
CA LEU A 182 9.60 8.15 -4.33
C LEU A 182 8.24 8.44 -4.96
N ASN A 183 7.16 8.07 -4.32
CA ASN A 183 5.81 8.32 -4.83
C ASN A 183 5.54 9.83 -4.98
N VAL A 184 5.84 10.64 -3.98
CA VAL A 184 5.63 12.09 -4.03
C VAL A 184 6.52 12.75 -5.08
N THR A 185 7.81 12.43 -5.11
CA THR A 185 8.77 13.14 -5.97
C THR A 185 8.79 12.66 -7.42
N LYS A 186 8.33 11.43 -7.69
CA LYS A 186 8.33 10.87 -9.05
C LYS A 186 6.95 10.70 -9.66
N ASN A 187 5.89 10.44 -8.87
CA ASN A 187 4.57 10.26 -9.44
C ASN A 187 3.88 11.61 -9.73
N LEU A 188 4.02 12.58 -8.82
CA LEU A 188 3.20 13.79 -8.88
C LEU A 188 3.64 14.78 -9.97
N PRO A 189 4.95 15.13 -10.13
CA PRO A 189 5.33 16.08 -11.18
C PRO A 189 5.03 15.57 -12.58
N GLN A 190 5.27 14.28 -12.88
CA GLN A 190 4.92 13.74 -14.19
C GLN A 190 3.40 13.73 -14.45
N ALA A 191 2.59 13.57 -13.39
CA ALA A 191 1.14 13.63 -13.49
C ALA A 191 0.64 15.00 -13.94
N ILE A 192 1.26 16.08 -13.44
CA ILE A 192 0.93 17.46 -13.83
C ILE A 192 1.25 17.70 -15.30
N LEU A 193 2.39 17.20 -15.79
CA LEU A 193 2.83 17.41 -17.17
C LEU A 193 2.25 16.42 -18.17
N GLY A 194 1.68 15.32 -17.73
CA GLY A 194 1.27 14.22 -18.60
C GLY A 194 2.46 13.54 -19.30
N ALA A 195 3.67 13.65 -18.73
CA ALA A 195 4.92 13.21 -19.35
C ALA A 195 5.40 11.88 -18.74
N GLY A 196 6.15 11.10 -19.51
CA GLY A 196 6.84 9.91 -19.02
C GLY A 196 8.01 10.24 -18.08
N VAL A 197 8.56 9.22 -17.44
CA VAL A 197 9.66 9.30 -16.44
C VAL A 197 10.90 10.05 -16.96
N GLY A 198 11.13 10.05 -18.27
CA GLY A 198 12.23 10.79 -18.90
C GLY A 198 12.27 12.29 -18.58
N CYS A 199 11.13 12.90 -18.23
CA CYS A 199 11.05 14.33 -17.90
C CYS A 199 12.00 14.72 -16.76
N TYR A 200 12.30 13.82 -15.83
CA TYR A 200 13.21 14.08 -14.71
C TYR A 200 14.68 14.13 -15.12
N SER A 201 15.07 13.40 -16.15
CA SER A 201 16.44 13.46 -16.71
C SER A 201 16.60 14.60 -17.72
N ASP A 202 15.53 14.94 -18.43
CA ASP A 202 15.58 15.78 -19.60
C ASP A 202 15.32 17.27 -19.28
N SER A 203 14.81 17.60 -18.07
CA SER A 203 14.46 18.95 -17.66
C SER A 203 15.03 19.33 -16.29
N ILE A 204 15.84 20.42 -16.29
CA ILE A 204 16.32 21.02 -15.03
C ILE A 204 15.18 21.61 -14.19
N HIS A 205 14.11 22.06 -14.84
CA HIS A 205 12.93 22.61 -14.16
C HIS A 205 12.15 21.51 -13.43
N MET A 206 12.03 20.33 -14.04
CA MET A 206 11.43 19.17 -13.37
C MET A 206 12.24 18.69 -12.19
N LYS A 207 13.57 18.73 -12.28
CA LYS A 207 14.46 18.44 -11.13
C LYS A 207 14.25 19.43 -10.01
N ALA A 208 14.05 20.72 -10.30
CA ALA A 208 13.80 21.73 -9.30
C ALA A 208 12.46 21.50 -8.56
N ILE A 209 11.38 21.16 -9.28
CA ILE A 209 10.08 20.81 -8.67
C ILE A 209 10.22 19.55 -7.82
N GLN A 210 10.90 18.54 -8.33
CA GLN A 210 11.17 17.30 -7.61
C GLN A 210 11.94 17.55 -6.31
N SER A 211 12.96 18.41 -6.36
CA SER A 211 13.75 18.79 -5.18
C SER A 211 12.89 19.52 -4.15
N GLY A 212 12.07 20.48 -4.56
CA GLY A 212 11.19 21.20 -3.64
C GLY A 212 10.20 20.28 -2.90
N LEU A 213 9.59 19.34 -3.61
CA LEU A 213 8.71 18.33 -3.01
C LEU A 213 9.48 17.42 -2.04
N LYS A 214 10.69 17.02 -2.40
CA LYS A 214 11.57 16.20 -1.58
C LYS A 214 11.95 16.92 -0.28
N ASP A 215 12.38 18.17 -0.37
CA ASP A 215 12.86 18.95 0.78
C ASP A 215 11.76 19.13 1.83
N GLU A 216 10.52 19.40 1.40
CA GLU A 216 9.37 19.50 2.30
C GLU A 216 9.06 18.17 3.02
N LEU A 217 9.07 17.07 2.27
CA LEU A 217 8.83 15.74 2.83
C LEU A 217 9.95 15.34 3.81
N GLU A 218 11.21 15.59 3.47
CA GLU A 218 12.35 15.27 4.33
C GLU A 218 12.35 16.12 5.61
N ALA A 219 11.95 17.39 5.54
CA ALA A 219 11.77 18.21 6.72
C ALA A 219 10.73 17.64 7.71
N ILE A 220 9.62 17.14 7.19
CA ILE A 220 8.58 16.47 7.99
C ILE A 220 9.10 15.15 8.58
N ALA A 221 9.75 14.30 7.77
CA ALA A 221 10.31 13.05 8.23
C ALA A 221 11.34 13.25 9.36
N ASN A 222 12.23 14.22 9.19
CA ASN A 222 13.24 14.57 10.19
C ASN A 222 12.58 15.07 11.49
N ALA A 223 11.55 15.92 11.41
CA ALA A 223 10.81 16.39 12.57
C ALA A 223 10.09 15.25 13.33
N LYS A 224 9.74 14.16 12.61
CA LYS A 224 9.18 12.93 13.20
C LYS A 224 10.25 11.94 13.69
N GLY A 225 11.54 12.28 13.56
CA GLY A 225 12.64 11.39 13.96
C GLY A 225 12.89 10.21 13.01
N ILE A 226 12.43 10.30 11.76
CA ILE A 226 12.58 9.26 10.75
C ILE A 226 13.81 9.54 9.90
N ASP A 227 14.81 8.68 9.99
CA ASP A 227 16.05 8.74 9.22
C ASP A 227 15.99 7.80 8.02
N MET A 228 15.53 8.32 6.88
CA MET A 228 15.38 7.52 5.66
C MET A 228 16.69 6.95 5.10
N SER A 229 17.86 7.39 5.59
CA SER A 229 19.15 6.79 5.20
C SER A 229 19.30 5.35 5.69
N LYS A 230 18.53 4.95 6.68
CA LYS A 230 18.49 3.57 7.21
C LYS A 230 17.63 2.62 6.40
N ALA A 231 16.85 3.12 5.43
CA ALA A 231 16.10 2.27 4.52
C ALA A 231 17.06 1.50 3.59
N ASP A 232 16.70 0.25 3.26
CA ASP A 232 17.51 -0.57 2.37
C ASP A 232 17.54 0.03 0.95
N PRO A 233 18.70 0.46 0.43
CA PRO A 233 18.80 1.06 -0.89
C PRO A 233 18.52 0.04 -2.02
N SER A 234 18.67 -1.25 -1.80
CA SER A 234 18.36 -2.29 -2.79
C SER A 234 16.86 -2.34 -3.09
N ALA A 235 16.03 -2.02 -2.13
CA ALA A 235 14.59 -1.98 -2.28
C ALA A 235 14.10 -0.85 -3.23
N THR A 236 14.97 0.09 -3.59
CA THR A 236 14.66 1.19 -4.53
C THR A 236 15.32 1.03 -5.90
N ARG A 237 16.20 0.04 -6.06
CA ARG A 237 16.81 -0.31 -7.34
C ARG A 237 15.78 -1.01 -8.22
N GLY A 238 14.99 -0.22 -8.93
CA GLY A 238 14.14 -0.75 -9.99
C GLY A 238 14.99 -1.23 -11.18
N SER A 239 14.46 -2.18 -11.95
CA SER A 239 14.88 -2.41 -13.33
C SER A 239 14.87 -1.09 -14.09
N ALA A 240 15.72 -0.93 -15.11
CA ALA A 240 15.74 0.25 -15.96
C ALA A 240 14.32 0.54 -16.48
N VAL A 241 13.71 1.61 -15.97
CA VAL A 241 12.37 2.02 -16.34
C VAL A 241 12.47 2.80 -17.65
N PRO A 242 11.70 2.46 -18.69
CA PRO A 242 11.75 3.19 -19.95
C PRO A 242 11.31 4.65 -19.71
N LYS A 243 11.91 5.59 -20.47
CA LYS A 243 11.61 7.04 -20.36
C LYS A 243 10.12 7.38 -20.55
N THR A 244 9.38 6.53 -21.24
CA THR A 244 7.94 6.66 -21.50
C THR A 244 7.06 6.16 -20.36
N ALA A 245 7.63 5.52 -19.35
CA ALA A 245 6.86 4.94 -18.25
C ALA A 245 6.03 6.00 -17.49
N ARG A 246 4.82 5.61 -17.14
CA ARG A 246 3.83 6.44 -16.46
C ARG A 246 3.47 5.78 -15.13
N TYR A 247 3.64 6.50 -14.03
CA TYR A 247 3.34 5.99 -12.71
C TYR A 247 1.86 6.13 -12.33
N SER A 248 1.47 5.57 -11.20
CA SER A 248 0.08 5.34 -10.81
C SER A 248 -0.80 6.60 -10.83
N THR A 249 -0.32 7.75 -10.38
CA THR A 249 -1.11 9.00 -10.38
C THR A 249 -1.44 9.44 -11.81
N LEU A 250 -0.46 9.40 -12.70
CA LEU A 250 -0.68 9.73 -14.11
C LEU A 250 -1.58 8.69 -14.80
N GLN A 251 -1.42 7.41 -14.47
CA GLN A 251 -2.31 6.36 -14.97
C GLN A 251 -3.76 6.57 -14.53
N ASP A 252 -3.98 7.04 -13.30
CA ASP A 252 -5.33 7.36 -12.82
C ASP A 252 -5.93 8.55 -13.60
N LEU A 253 -5.15 9.61 -13.85
CA LEU A 253 -5.58 10.75 -14.67
C LEU A 253 -5.89 10.35 -16.11
N ASP A 254 -5.02 9.58 -16.76
CA ASP A 254 -5.22 9.06 -18.11
C ASP A 254 -6.52 8.24 -18.23
N ALA A 255 -6.80 7.48 -17.21
CA ALA A 255 -8.01 6.64 -17.12
C ALA A 255 -9.24 7.39 -16.57
N LYS A 256 -9.13 8.71 -16.35
CA LYS A 256 -10.18 9.57 -15.77
C LYS A 256 -10.72 9.03 -14.45
N ARG A 257 -9.83 8.51 -13.60
CA ARG A 257 -10.13 8.07 -12.25
C ARG A 257 -9.69 9.12 -11.23
N HIS A 258 -10.31 9.13 -10.07
CA HIS A 258 -9.81 9.89 -8.92
C HIS A 258 -8.41 9.40 -8.53
N THR A 259 -7.49 10.34 -8.37
CA THR A 259 -6.14 10.06 -7.88
C THR A 259 -6.12 9.87 -6.37
N GLU A 260 -5.01 9.39 -5.84
CA GLU A 260 -4.76 9.33 -4.39
C GLU A 260 -3.98 10.55 -3.88
N ILE A 261 -4.22 11.74 -4.45
CA ILE A 261 -3.50 12.97 -4.09
C ILE A 261 -3.69 13.36 -2.61
N ASP A 262 -4.84 13.04 -2.02
CA ASP A 262 -5.10 13.25 -0.58
C ASP A 262 -4.12 12.44 0.29
N MET A 263 -3.76 11.24 -0.14
CA MET A 263 -2.79 10.38 0.51
C MET A 263 -1.35 10.89 0.37
N PHE A 264 -1.03 11.52 -0.74
CA PHE A 264 0.32 12.05 -1.02
C PHE A 264 0.48 13.48 -0.49
N SER A 265 0.25 14.46 -1.32
CA SER A 265 0.41 15.88 -0.94
C SER A 265 -0.56 16.30 0.16
N GLY A 266 -1.78 15.76 0.20
CA GLY A 266 -2.74 16.04 1.26
C GLY A 266 -2.23 15.64 2.64
N ALA A 267 -1.64 14.46 2.78
CA ALA A 267 -1.04 14.00 4.03
C ALA A 267 0.17 14.86 4.42
N ILE A 268 1.02 15.26 3.46
CA ILE A 268 2.17 16.14 3.71
C ILE A 268 1.70 17.51 4.21
N MET A 269 0.70 18.11 3.57
CA MET A 269 0.13 19.40 3.98
C MET A 269 -0.42 19.34 5.42
N LYS A 270 -1.13 18.27 5.75
CA LYS A 270 -1.68 18.05 7.09
C LYS A 270 -0.56 17.96 8.14
N MET A 271 0.42 17.11 7.91
CA MET A 271 1.56 16.93 8.82
C MET A 271 2.40 18.21 8.92
N GLY A 272 2.61 18.91 7.81
CA GLY A 272 3.30 20.21 7.78
C GLY A 272 2.61 21.25 8.66
N LYS A 273 1.28 21.32 8.60
CA LYS A 273 0.48 22.21 9.46
C LYS A 273 0.61 21.84 10.94
N GLU A 274 0.55 20.55 11.27
CA GLU A 274 0.68 20.06 12.66
C GLU A 274 2.08 20.35 13.24
N LEU A 275 3.12 20.29 12.41
CA LEU A 275 4.52 20.48 12.80
C LEU A 275 5.04 21.92 12.56
N ASN A 276 4.20 22.83 12.07
CA ASN A 276 4.59 24.17 11.65
C ASN A 276 5.72 24.20 10.60
N ILE A 277 5.68 23.26 9.66
CA ILE A 277 6.59 23.17 8.53
C ILE A 277 5.83 23.58 7.27
N PRO A 278 6.28 24.65 6.54
CA PRO A 278 5.66 25.05 5.28
C PRO A 278 5.78 23.97 4.20
N THR A 279 4.72 23.80 3.42
CA THR A 279 4.66 22.80 2.33
C THR A 279 4.14 23.41 1.01
N PRO A 280 4.71 24.52 0.52
CA PRO A 280 4.16 25.25 -0.64
C PRO A 280 4.20 24.45 -1.95
N TYR A 281 5.22 23.62 -2.19
CA TYR A 281 5.27 22.75 -3.36
C TYR A 281 4.18 21.70 -3.35
N ASN A 282 3.98 21.03 -2.20
CA ASN A 282 2.91 20.02 -2.06
C ASN A 282 1.52 20.67 -2.13
N GLU A 283 1.33 21.86 -1.56
CA GLU A 283 0.07 22.60 -1.65
C GLU A 283 -0.26 22.95 -3.11
N PHE A 284 0.69 23.47 -3.87
CA PHE A 284 0.52 23.76 -5.29
C PHE A 284 0.17 22.50 -6.09
N VAL A 285 0.92 21.42 -5.92
CA VAL A 285 0.70 20.14 -6.59
C VAL A 285 -0.66 19.55 -6.24
N TYR A 286 -1.04 19.62 -4.95
CA TYR A 286 -2.34 19.17 -4.48
C TYR A 286 -3.49 19.83 -5.23
N HIS A 287 -3.47 21.17 -5.31
CA HIS A 287 -4.55 21.92 -5.95
C HIS A 287 -4.62 21.76 -7.48
N ILE A 288 -3.51 21.43 -8.14
CA ILE A 288 -3.52 21.14 -9.57
C ILE A 288 -4.08 19.75 -9.88
N ILE A 289 -3.78 18.75 -9.05
CA ILE A 289 -4.18 17.35 -9.31
C ILE A 289 -5.59 17.06 -8.79
N LYS A 290 -6.02 17.75 -7.71
CA LYS A 290 -7.35 17.59 -7.10
C LYS A 290 -8.48 17.97 -8.06
#